data_69f85ff959a7a227aa804df7d1e88d44
#
_entry.id   69f85ff959a7a227aa804df7d1e88d44
#
_cell.length_a   1.000
_cell.length_b   1.000
_cell.length_c   1.000
_cell.angle_alpha   90.00
_cell.angle_beta   90.00
_cell.angle_gamma   90.00
#
_symmetry.space_group_name_H-M   'P 1'
#
loop_
_entity.id
_entity.type
_entity.pdbx_description
1 polymer ?
#
loop_
_entity_poly.entity_id
_entity_poly.type
_entity_poly.pdbx_seq_one_letter_code
_entity_poly.pdbx_strand_id
1 'polypeptide(L)'
;MPTQTSSARSAKKARPVVAKRHRPSPPPQNENEWFELRESGIQGLGAFARKDIPKGTRIIEYVGEKISYAESDRRYPDERDQRHHTFLFTLNSRWIIDAAFDGNDSRFINHSCDPNCDAFIERGRIWIESIKRIPAGAELTYDYQYEYLDDYTGEDLAFYACRCGAPNCRGTIVEPKKTRRKR
;
A
#
# COMPACT_ATOMS: atom_id res chain seq x y z
N MET A 1 66.42 20.23 -12.48
CA MET A 1 65.25 20.68 -11.78
C MET A 1 64.07 20.60 -12.76
N PRO A 2 63.08 19.69 -12.62
CA PRO A 2 61.91 19.68 -13.46
C PRO A 2 60.77 20.42 -12.77
N THR A 3 60.11 21.30 -13.47
CA THR A 3 58.97 22.12 -13.12
C THR A 3 57.70 21.26 -13.09
N GLN A 4 57.01 21.23 -11.94
CA GLN A 4 55.69 20.60 -11.79
C GLN A 4 54.60 21.53 -12.33
N THR A 5 53.89 21.09 -13.36
CA THR A 5 52.65 21.73 -13.83
C THR A 5 51.48 21.19 -13.05
N SER A 6 50.90 22.03 -12.19
CA SER A 6 49.65 21.75 -11.44
C SER A 6 48.44 21.83 -12.36
N SER A 7 47.82 20.71 -12.62
CA SER A 7 46.53 20.64 -13.34
C SER A 7 45.35 20.84 -12.36
N ALA A 8 44.79 22.04 -12.37
CA ALA A 8 43.56 22.35 -11.61
C ALA A 8 42.36 21.63 -12.23
N ARG A 9 41.88 20.57 -11.58
CA ARG A 9 40.61 19.92 -11.91
C ARG A 9 39.44 20.84 -11.50
N SER A 10 38.72 21.36 -12.48
CA SER A 10 37.51 22.12 -12.30
C SER A 10 36.43 21.24 -11.64
N ALA A 11 36.09 21.52 -10.39
CA ALA A 11 34.97 20.89 -9.70
C ALA A 11 33.66 21.38 -10.31
N LYS A 12 32.96 20.51 -11.05
CA LYS A 12 31.58 20.80 -11.50
C LYS A 12 30.68 20.95 -10.27
N LYS A 13 30.18 22.16 -10.04
CA LYS A 13 29.16 22.45 -9.02
C LYS A 13 27.94 21.56 -9.30
N ALA A 14 27.62 20.67 -8.37
CA ALA A 14 26.38 19.90 -8.41
C ALA A 14 25.19 20.88 -8.38
N ARG A 15 24.26 20.74 -9.34
CA ARG A 15 23.01 21.50 -9.33
C ARG A 15 22.23 21.11 -8.08
N PRO A 16 21.64 22.07 -7.33
CA PRO A 16 20.82 21.73 -6.18
C PRO A 16 19.64 20.87 -6.66
N VAL A 17 19.52 19.68 -6.10
CA VAL A 17 18.35 18.84 -6.26
C VAL A 17 17.21 19.56 -5.53
N VAL A 18 16.29 20.14 -6.28
CA VAL A 18 15.08 20.72 -5.71
C VAL A 18 14.32 19.57 -5.06
N ALA A 19 14.27 19.56 -3.73
CA ALA A 19 13.49 18.60 -2.98
C ALA A 19 12.04 18.67 -3.47
N LYS A 20 11.52 17.57 -4.05
CA LYS A 20 10.11 17.49 -4.40
C LYS A 20 9.30 17.73 -3.13
N ARG A 21 8.42 18.72 -3.16
CA ARG A 21 7.48 18.94 -2.06
C ARG A 21 6.50 17.77 -2.08
N HIS A 22 6.58 16.89 -1.09
CA HIS A 22 5.60 15.84 -0.88
C HIS A 22 4.26 16.51 -0.54
N ARG A 23 3.25 16.26 -1.34
CA ARG A 23 1.91 16.80 -1.13
C ARG A 23 1.08 15.76 -0.38
N PRO A 24 0.67 16.00 0.88
CA PRO A 24 -0.21 15.10 1.60
C PRO A 24 -1.46 14.79 0.77
N SER A 25 -1.93 13.55 0.85
CA SER A 25 -3.16 13.15 0.16
C SER A 25 -4.35 13.95 0.66
N PRO A 26 -5.31 14.25 -0.23
CA PRO A 26 -6.51 14.98 0.15
C PRO A 26 -7.32 14.18 1.20
N PRO A 27 -8.20 14.86 1.97
CA PRO A 27 -9.19 14.17 2.78
C PRO A 27 -10.08 13.28 1.91
N PRO A 28 -10.89 12.37 2.51
CA PRO A 28 -11.85 11.55 1.77
C PRO A 28 -12.71 12.38 0.84
N GLN A 29 -12.77 12.01 -0.44
CA GLN A 29 -13.45 12.79 -1.48
C GLN A 29 -14.86 12.26 -1.78
N ASN A 30 -15.06 10.92 -1.60
CA ASN A 30 -16.34 10.25 -1.90
C ASN A 30 -16.88 10.46 -3.32
N GLU A 31 -15.99 10.69 -4.29
CA GLU A 31 -16.35 10.93 -5.69
C GLU A 31 -16.45 9.66 -6.54
N ASN A 32 -16.08 8.50 -5.99
CA ASN A 32 -16.13 7.24 -6.73
C ASN A 32 -17.58 6.80 -6.96
N GLU A 33 -17.90 6.38 -8.19
CA GLU A 33 -19.24 5.93 -8.55
C GLU A 33 -19.64 4.58 -7.95
N TRP A 34 -18.65 3.75 -7.56
CA TRP A 34 -18.87 2.39 -7.06
C TRP A 34 -18.98 2.32 -5.55
N PHE A 35 -18.32 3.21 -4.81
CA PHE A 35 -18.33 3.15 -3.36
C PHE A 35 -18.36 4.54 -2.70
N GLU A 36 -18.71 4.55 -1.44
CA GLU A 36 -18.58 5.68 -0.53
C GLU A 36 -17.77 5.27 0.70
N LEU A 37 -17.12 6.25 1.34
CA LEU A 37 -16.39 6.01 2.57
C LEU A 37 -17.28 6.23 3.78
N ARG A 38 -17.27 5.25 4.71
CA ARG A 38 -17.98 5.28 5.99
C ARG A 38 -17.07 4.72 7.08
N GLU A 39 -17.45 4.88 8.33
CA GLU A 39 -16.81 4.17 9.44
C GLU A 39 -16.92 2.66 9.23
N SER A 40 -15.79 1.96 9.43
CA SER A 40 -15.67 0.52 9.24
C SER A 40 -15.54 -0.21 10.58
N GLY A 41 -16.21 -1.36 10.70
CA GLY A 41 -15.99 -2.30 11.80
C GLY A 41 -14.62 -2.98 11.76
N ILE A 42 -13.91 -2.92 10.62
CA ILE A 42 -12.56 -3.50 10.47
C ILE A 42 -11.53 -2.53 11.01
N GLN A 43 -11.43 -1.33 10.40
CA GLN A 43 -10.51 -0.29 10.86
C GLN A 43 -10.88 1.08 10.24
N GLY A 44 -10.99 2.11 11.08
CA GLY A 44 -11.16 3.50 10.67
C GLY A 44 -12.25 3.70 9.62
N LEU A 45 -11.89 4.24 8.46
CA LEU A 45 -12.78 4.34 7.31
C LEU A 45 -12.69 3.07 6.46
N GLY A 46 -13.80 2.69 5.83
CA GLY A 46 -13.91 1.64 4.84
C GLY A 46 -14.66 2.11 3.60
N ALA A 47 -14.46 1.45 2.48
CA ALA A 47 -15.15 1.70 1.22
C ALA A 47 -16.38 0.77 1.10
N PHE A 48 -17.57 1.33 0.97
CA PHE A 48 -18.82 0.56 0.92
C PHE A 48 -19.53 0.76 -0.42
N ALA A 49 -19.94 -0.35 -1.04
CA ALA A 49 -20.58 -0.33 -2.35
C ALA A 49 -21.86 0.53 -2.36
N ARG A 50 -21.92 1.53 -3.26
CA ARG A 50 -23.13 2.37 -3.46
C ARG A 50 -24.25 1.61 -4.19
N LYS A 51 -23.86 0.66 -5.00
CA LYS A 51 -24.72 -0.18 -5.86
C LYS A 51 -24.10 -1.58 -5.99
N ASP A 52 -24.84 -2.52 -6.53
CA ASP A 52 -24.28 -3.83 -6.87
C ASP A 52 -23.11 -3.68 -7.84
N ILE A 53 -21.98 -4.32 -7.51
CA ILE A 53 -20.78 -4.33 -8.33
C ILE A 53 -20.63 -5.73 -8.95
N PRO A 54 -20.70 -5.88 -10.29
CA PRO A 54 -20.46 -7.16 -10.95
C PRO A 54 -19.03 -7.66 -10.71
N LYS A 55 -18.84 -9.00 -10.73
CA LYS A 55 -17.50 -9.59 -10.76
C LYS A 55 -16.71 -9.09 -11.99
N GLY A 56 -15.42 -8.81 -11.80
CA GLY A 56 -14.52 -8.34 -12.86
C GLY A 56 -14.64 -6.84 -13.13
N THR A 57 -15.30 -6.09 -12.25
CA THR A 57 -15.38 -4.64 -12.38
C THR A 57 -14.10 -4.00 -11.87
N ARG A 58 -13.43 -3.21 -12.71
CA ARG A 58 -12.30 -2.35 -12.31
C ARG A 58 -12.86 -1.13 -11.58
N ILE A 59 -12.63 -1.06 -10.26
CA ILE A 59 -13.29 -0.12 -9.36
C ILE A 59 -12.52 1.19 -9.26
N ILE A 60 -11.22 1.10 -8.98
CA ILE A 60 -10.38 2.29 -8.77
C ILE A 60 -8.90 1.93 -8.96
N GLU A 61 -8.09 2.89 -9.38
CA GLU A 61 -6.64 2.78 -9.33
C GLU A 61 -6.13 3.13 -7.93
N TYR A 62 -5.21 2.33 -7.40
CA TYR A 62 -4.46 2.69 -6.20
C TYR A 62 -3.35 3.64 -6.59
N VAL A 63 -3.50 4.91 -6.27
CA VAL A 63 -2.54 5.96 -6.61
C VAL A 63 -1.88 6.53 -5.37
N GLY A 64 -0.69 7.09 -5.57
CA GLY A 64 0.11 7.72 -4.55
C GLY A 64 1.46 8.13 -5.10
N GLU A 65 2.32 8.66 -4.25
CA GLU A 65 3.68 8.98 -4.62
C GLU A 65 4.48 7.70 -4.86
N LYS A 66 5.15 7.62 -6.01
CA LYS A 66 6.03 6.49 -6.32
C LYS A 66 7.40 6.72 -5.70
N ILE A 67 7.76 5.88 -4.73
CA ILE A 67 8.99 5.97 -3.96
C ILE A 67 9.84 4.69 -4.07
N SER A 68 11.14 4.79 -3.80
CA SER A 68 12.01 3.61 -3.66
C SER A 68 11.87 2.98 -2.27
N TYR A 69 12.34 1.72 -2.11
CA TYR A 69 12.41 1.08 -0.79
C TYR A 69 13.26 1.89 0.19
N ALA A 70 14.42 2.39 -0.24
CA ALA A 70 15.28 3.23 0.62
C ALA A 70 14.59 4.54 1.07
N GLU A 71 13.71 5.11 0.24
CA GLU A 71 12.91 6.27 0.62
C GLU A 71 11.78 5.86 1.58
N SER A 72 11.16 4.70 1.39
CA SER A 72 10.19 4.13 2.31
C SER A 72 10.80 3.93 3.70
N ASP A 73 11.95 3.27 3.79
CA ASP A 73 12.66 3.03 5.05
C ASP A 73 13.03 4.35 5.76
N ARG A 74 13.38 5.37 4.98
CA ARG A 74 13.68 6.69 5.53
C ARG A 74 12.45 7.41 6.08
N ARG A 75 11.28 7.25 5.43
CA ARG A 75 10.02 7.87 5.88
C ARG A 75 9.41 7.14 7.07
N TYR A 76 9.55 5.83 7.09
CA TYR A 76 8.91 4.93 8.04
C TYR A 76 9.96 4.02 8.70
N PRO A 77 10.91 4.60 9.50
CA PRO A 77 12.06 3.88 10.04
C PRO A 77 11.69 2.79 11.04
N ASP A 78 10.52 2.89 11.67
CA ASP A 78 9.98 1.88 12.56
C ASP A 78 8.45 1.81 12.41
N GLU A 79 7.96 0.76 11.75
CA GLU A 79 6.53 0.56 11.55
C GLU A 79 5.79 0.35 12.89
N ARG A 80 6.49 -0.13 13.94
CA ARG A 80 5.90 -0.38 15.27
C ARG A 80 5.57 0.90 16.03
N ASP A 81 6.34 1.97 15.83
CA ASP A 81 6.09 3.27 16.47
C ASP A 81 4.98 4.06 15.75
N GLN A 82 4.78 3.82 14.47
CA GLN A 82 3.77 4.49 13.67
C GLN A 82 2.49 3.66 13.63
N ARG A 83 1.67 3.81 14.68
CA ARG A 83 0.40 3.08 14.82
C ARG A 83 -0.45 3.11 13.54
N HIS A 84 -0.25 2.12 12.65
CA HIS A 84 -1.25 1.50 11.81
C HIS A 84 -1.76 2.21 10.56
N HIS A 85 -1.07 3.16 9.94
CA HIS A 85 -1.56 3.76 8.71
C HIS A 85 -0.47 4.02 7.67
N THR A 86 0.34 3.00 7.39
CA THR A 86 1.14 3.07 6.18
C THR A 86 0.25 2.69 5.00
N PHE A 87 0.00 3.65 4.12
CA PHE A 87 -0.70 3.44 2.87
C PHE A 87 0.29 3.04 1.77
N LEU A 88 1.15 2.05 2.10
CA LEU A 88 2.19 1.59 1.21
C LEU A 88 1.72 0.38 0.40
N PHE A 89 1.94 0.42 -0.90
CA PHE A 89 1.66 -0.70 -1.80
C PHE A 89 2.88 -1.03 -2.65
N THR A 90 3.37 -2.26 -2.56
CA THR A 90 4.49 -2.75 -3.37
C THR A 90 4.11 -2.84 -4.84
N LEU A 91 4.70 -1.97 -5.68
CA LEU A 91 4.47 -2.01 -7.12
C LEU A 91 5.33 -3.07 -7.82
N ASN A 92 6.59 -3.18 -7.44
CA ASN A 92 7.54 -4.19 -7.94
C ASN A 92 8.83 -4.18 -7.08
N SER A 93 9.86 -4.92 -7.49
CA SER A 93 11.14 -5.03 -6.76
C SER A 93 11.93 -3.72 -6.59
N ARG A 94 11.50 -2.60 -7.18
CA ARG A 94 12.20 -1.29 -7.08
C ARG A 94 11.34 -0.20 -6.48
N TRP A 95 10.02 -0.33 -6.58
CA TRP A 95 9.10 0.78 -6.34
C TRP A 95 7.94 0.38 -5.45
N ILE A 96 7.59 1.31 -4.58
CA ILE A 96 6.41 1.31 -3.70
C ILE A 96 5.55 2.52 -4.08
N ILE A 97 4.24 2.40 -3.97
CA ILE A 97 3.29 3.51 -4.01
C ILE A 97 2.96 3.89 -2.56
N ASP A 98 3.23 5.14 -2.21
CA ASP A 98 2.91 5.73 -0.91
C ASP A 98 1.68 6.62 -1.05
N ALA A 99 0.51 6.07 -0.72
CA ALA A 99 -0.76 6.79 -0.84
C ALA A 99 -1.06 7.73 0.35
N ALA A 100 -0.11 7.91 1.28
CA ALA A 100 -0.16 9.05 2.21
C ALA A 100 0.10 10.38 1.49
N PHE A 101 0.71 10.33 0.29
CA PHE A 101 1.03 11.49 -0.55
C PHE A 101 0.48 11.28 -1.96
N ASP A 102 -0.17 12.30 -2.51
CA ASP A 102 -0.82 12.29 -3.83
C ASP A 102 -1.76 11.08 -4.05
N GLY A 103 -2.31 10.51 -2.98
CA GLY A 103 -3.23 9.37 -3.00
C GLY A 103 -4.68 9.77 -3.22
N ASN A 104 -5.53 8.76 -3.42
CA ASN A 104 -6.98 8.89 -3.53
C ASN A 104 -7.71 8.00 -2.52
N ASP A 105 -9.02 7.86 -2.64
CA ASP A 105 -9.86 7.09 -1.70
C ASP A 105 -9.61 5.58 -1.71
N SER A 106 -8.85 5.03 -2.67
CA SER A 106 -8.48 3.61 -2.70
C SER A 106 -7.73 3.14 -1.44
N ARG A 107 -7.00 4.05 -0.79
CA ARG A 107 -6.25 3.76 0.44
C ARG A 107 -7.12 3.37 1.64
N PHE A 108 -8.42 3.62 1.56
CA PHE A 108 -9.39 3.27 2.61
C PHE A 108 -10.10 1.92 2.35
N ILE A 109 -9.74 1.19 1.31
CA ILE A 109 -10.24 -0.17 1.11
C ILE A 109 -9.49 -1.09 2.06
N ASN A 110 -10.21 -1.64 3.05
CA ASN A 110 -9.65 -2.42 4.14
C ASN A 110 -9.22 -3.84 3.73
N HIS A 111 -8.45 -4.48 4.62
CA HIS A 111 -8.07 -5.88 4.46
C HIS A 111 -9.18 -6.84 4.84
N SER A 112 -9.28 -7.96 4.10
CA SER A 112 -10.00 -9.16 4.56
C SER A 112 -9.26 -10.44 4.19
N CYS A 113 -9.37 -11.46 5.05
CA CYS A 113 -8.91 -12.82 4.76
C CYS A 113 -9.89 -13.60 3.84
N ASP A 114 -11.10 -13.09 3.62
CA ASP A 114 -12.06 -13.54 2.59
C ASP A 114 -12.52 -12.34 1.75
N PRO A 115 -11.62 -11.81 0.90
CA PRO A 115 -11.85 -10.57 0.21
C PRO A 115 -12.91 -10.68 -0.91
N ASN A 116 -13.47 -9.55 -1.30
CA ASN A 116 -14.36 -9.43 -2.46
C ASN A 116 -13.72 -8.68 -3.63
N CYS A 117 -12.55 -8.09 -3.40
CA CYS A 117 -11.70 -7.46 -4.41
C CYS A 117 -10.31 -8.10 -4.40
N ASP A 118 -9.54 -7.83 -5.44
CA ASP A 118 -8.11 -8.11 -5.52
C ASP A 118 -7.39 -6.95 -6.19
N ALA A 119 -6.07 -6.88 -5.98
CA ALA A 119 -5.23 -5.85 -6.53
C ALA A 119 -4.39 -6.40 -7.69
N PHE A 120 -4.55 -5.82 -8.88
CA PHE A 120 -3.86 -6.23 -10.10
C PHE A 120 -2.87 -5.18 -10.56
N ILE A 121 -1.64 -5.59 -10.84
CA ILE A 121 -0.61 -4.70 -11.40
C ILE A 121 -0.61 -4.85 -12.92
N GLU A 122 -1.01 -3.78 -13.60
CA GLU A 122 -1.00 -3.73 -15.07
C GLU A 122 -0.27 -2.48 -15.54
N ARG A 123 0.74 -2.66 -16.40
CA ARG A 123 1.53 -1.58 -17.01
C ARG A 123 2.08 -0.56 -16.00
N GLY A 124 2.48 -1.06 -14.81
CA GLY A 124 3.05 -0.23 -13.75
C GLY A 124 2.02 0.61 -12.97
N ARG A 125 0.74 0.25 -13.06
CA ARG A 125 -0.37 0.81 -12.29
C ARG A 125 -1.02 -0.30 -11.47
N ILE A 126 -1.58 0.05 -10.33
CA ILE A 126 -2.25 -0.88 -9.42
C ILE A 126 -3.75 -0.62 -9.52
N TRP A 127 -4.53 -1.65 -9.84
CA TRP A 127 -5.97 -1.58 -9.98
C TRP A 127 -6.65 -2.46 -8.95
N ILE A 128 -7.67 -1.94 -8.28
CA ILE A 128 -8.55 -2.73 -7.43
C ILE A 128 -9.74 -3.17 -8.27
N GLU A 129 -9.95 -4.48 -8.35
CA GLU A 129 -11.02 -5.10 -9.14
C GLU A 129 -11.85 -6.05 -8.26
N SER A 130 -13.15 -6.16 -8.54
CA SER A 130 -14.01 -7.11 -7.87
C SER A 130 -13.75 -8.54 -8.36
N ILE A 131 -13.49 -9.48 -7.43
CA ILE A 131 -13.30 -10.91 -7.76
C ILE A 131 -14.58 -11.75 -7.60
N LYS A 132 -15.61 -11.16 -7.01
CA LYS A 132 -16.98 -11.72 -6.92
C LYS A 132 -17.99 -10.58 -7.00
N ARG A 133 -19.29 -10.90 -7.21
CA ARG A 133 -20.34 -9.87 -7.13
C ARG A 133 -20.34 -9.29 -5.71
N ILE A 134 -20.38 -7.97 -5.61
CA ILE A 134 -20.44 -7.24 -4.34
C ILE A 134 -21.82 -6.58 -4.26
N PRO A 135 -22.70 -6.92 -3.31
CA PRO A 135 -24.00 -6.30 -3.17
C PRO A 135 -23.87 -4.85 -2.67
N ALA A 136 -24.84 -4.02 -3.02
CA ALA A 136 -24.96 -2.67 -2.48
C ALA A 136 -24.88 -2.70 -0.94
N GLY A 137 -24.14 -1.75 -0.36
CA GLY A 137 -23.93 -1.62 1.09
C GLY A 137 -22.83 -2.54 1.69
N ALA A 138 -22.30 -3.51 0.94
CA ALA A 138 -21.19 -4.33 1.42
C ALA A 138 -19.87 -3.56 1.41
N GLU A 139 -19.00 -3.80 2.38
CA GLU A 139 -17.66 -3.24 2.42
C GLU A 139 -16.77 -3.93 1.37
N LEU A 140 -16.02 -3.12 0.61
CA LEU A 140 -15.00 -3.56 -0.32
C LEU A 140 -13.74 -3.88 0.47
N THR A 141 -13.15 -5.05 0.22
CA THR A 141 -11.94 -5.49 0.90
C THR A 141 -11.04 -6.27 -0.05
N TYR A 142 -9.71 -6.20 0.15
CA TYR A 142 -8.76 -7.07 -0.54
C TYR A 142 -7.75 -7.64 0.45
N ASP A 143 -7.07 -8.74 0.09
CA ASP A 143 -5.98 -9.27 0.91
C ASP A 143 -4.74 -8.41 0.69
N TYR A 144 -4.21 -7.83 1.76
CA TYR A 144 -3.01 -6.98 1.69
C TYR A 144 -1.75 -7.74 1.35
N GLN A 145 -1.76 -9.07 1.54
CA GLN A 145 -0.63 -9.97 1.24
C GLN A 145 0.68 -9.51 1.89
N TYR A 146 0.61 -9.08 3.15
CA TYR A 146 1.79 -8.73 3.92
C TYR A 146 2.72 -9.94 4.02
N GLU A 147 3.95 -9.79 3.56
CA GLU A 147 4.91 -10.88 3.54
C GLU A 147 5.29 -11.32 4.96
N TYR A 148 5.30 -12.65 5.19
CA TYR A 148 5.81 -13.22 6.43
C TYR A 148 7.35 -13.13 6.42
N LEU A 149 7.93 -12.46 7.42
CA LEU A 149 9.38 -12.43 7.63
C LEU A 149 9.77 -13.50 8.66
N ASP A 150 10.91 -14.16 8.43
CA ASP A 150 11.35 -15.28 9.27
C ASP A 150 11.70 -14.90 10.72
N ASP A 151 11.94 -13.63 10.98
CA ASP A 151 12.22 -13.04 12.29
C ASP A 151 10.98 -12.52 13.01
N TYR A 152 9.77 -12.65 12.43
CA TYR A 152 8.54 -12.24 13.08
C TYR A 152 8.29 -13.04 14.35
N THR A 153 8.05 -12.33 15.45
CA THR A 153 7.66 -12.88 16.76
C THR A 153 6.14 -12.92 16.90
N GLY A 154 5.65 -13.47 18.01
CA GLY A 154 4.23 -13.41 18.35
C GLY A 154 3.74 -11.98 18.58
N GLU A 155 4.59 -11.07 19.05
CA GLU A 155 4.28 -9.65 19.25
C GLU A 155 4.13 -8.93 17.90
N ASP A 156 4.98 -9.25 16.91
CA ASP A 156 4.86 -8.72 15.56
C ASP A 156 3.55 -9.15 14.90
N LEU A 157 3.18 -10.42 15.02
CA LEU A 157 1.92 -10.93 14.50
C LEU A 157 0.70 -10.32 15.20
N ALA A 158 0.79 -10.04 16.50
CA ALA A 158 -0.24 -9.35 17.25
C ALA A 158 -0.38 -7.87 16.83
N PHE A 159 0.74 -7.23 16.48
CA PHE A 159 0.75 -5.89 15.91
C PHE A 159 -0.03 -5.83 14.59
N TYR A 160 0.14 -6.83 13.72
CA TYR A 160 -0.58 -6.99 12.46
C TYR A 160 -1.91 -7.75 12.61
N ALA A 161 -2.60 -7.62 13.76
CA ALA A 161 -3.85 -8.32 14.02
C ALA A 161 -4.94 -7.96 13.01
N CYS A 162 -5.58 -8.98 12.43
CA CYS A 162 -6.71 -8.82 11.52
C CYS A 162 -8.05 -8.79 12.27
N ARG A 163 -8.93 -7.88 11.89
CA ARG A 163 -10.29 -7.71 12.45
C ARG A 163 -11.37 -7.86 11.39
N CYS A 164 -11.10 -8.54 10.27
CA CYS A 164 -12.03 -8.62 9.15
C CYS A 164 -13.34 -9.39 9.44
N GLY A 165 -13.39 -10.16 10.53
CA GLY A 165 -14.58 -10.91 10.92
C GLY A 165 -14.93 -12.09 10.00
N ALA A 166 -14.12 -12.43 9.01
CA ALA A 166 -14.36 -13.55 8.11
C ALA A 166 -14.28 -14.89 8.87
N PRO A 167 -15.11 -15.90 8.53
CA PRO A 167 -15.08 -17.22 9.18
C PRO A 167 -13.71 -17.92 9.09
N ASN A 168 -12.95 -17.65 8.01
CA ASN A 168 -11.61 -18.18 7.75
C ASN A 168 -10.51 -17.15 8.09
N CYS A 169 -10.81 -16.18 8.98
CA CYS A 169 -9.83 -15.14 9.35
C CYS A 169 -8.55 -15.76 9.92
N ARG A 170 -7.40 -15.33 9.40
CA ARG A 170 -6.07 -15.77 9.85
C ARG A 170 -5.65 -15.20 11.21
N GLY A 171 -6.41 -14.23 11.75
CA GLY A 171 -6.05 -13.47 12.96
C GLY A 171 -4.98 -12.40 12.73
N THR A 172 -4.38 -12.37 11.55
CA THR A 172 -3.36 -11.39 11.14
C THR A 172 -3.52 -11.03 9.66
N ILE A 173 -3.07 -9.84 9.24
CA ILE A 173 -2.99 -9.43 7.83
C ILE A 173 -1.76 -10.03 7.12
N VAL A 174 -0.83 -10.63 7.88
CA VAL A 174 0.37 -11.27 7.36
C VAL A 174 0.02 -12.60 6.70
N GLU A 175 0.61 -12.91 5.55
CA GLU A 175 0.46 -14.19 4.88
C GLU A 175 1.03 -15.35 5.72
N PRO A 176 0.48 -16.56 5.56
CA PRO A 176 1.08 -17.75 6.16
C PRO A 176 2.51 -17.96 5.67
N LYS A 177 3.39 -18.42 6.55
CA LYS A 177 4.76 -18.80 6.17
C LYS A 177 4.73 -19.79 5.02
N LYS A 178 5.34 -19.42 3.88
CA LYS A 178 5.44 -20.31 2.71
C LYS A 178 6.30 -21.51 3.05
N THR A 179 5.70 -22.69 3.24
CA THR A 179 6.45 -23.94 3.42
C THR A 179 7.16 -24.27 2.11
N ARG A 180 8.51 -24.30 2.12
CA ARG A 180 9.28 -24.82 0.99
C ARG A 180 8.83 -26.26 0.72
N ARG A 181 8.12 -26.52 -0.37
CA ARG A 181 7.94 -27.88 -0.87
C ARG A 181 9.35 -28.42 -1.14
N LYS A 182 9.79 -29.41 -0.34
CA LYS A 182 10.96 -30.21 -0.69
C LYS A 182 10.67 -30.87 -2.04
N ARG A 183 11.47 -30.53 -3.06
CA ARG A 183 11.51 -31.27 -4.34
C ARG A 183 12.21 -32.60 -4.09
#